data_b32eb2b06ab59c324a49e3ad0c219fb6
#
_entry.id   b32eb2b06ab59c324a49e3ad0c219fb6
#
_cell.length_a   1.000
_cell.length_b   1.000
_cell.length_c   1.000
_cell.angle_alpha   90.00
_cell.angle_beta   90.00
_cell.angle_gamma   90.00
#
_symmetry.space_group_name_H-M   'P 1'
#
loop_
_entity.id
_entity.type
_entity.pdbx_description
1 polymer ?
#
loop_
_entity_poly.entity_id
_entity_poly.type
_entity_poly.pdbx_seq_one_letter_code
_entity_poly.pdbx_strand_id
1 'polypeptide(L)'
;GILITPSDTKAIVPSIQKARDKGVVVIALDTATDPQSAVDALFATNNFNAGLLIGQWAKAFMAGKTPVIATLDLQPGITVGAQRHNGFLQGYGLVSGIDPNSTDLATVTQVVCSQDTHGDQTEGQTAMENCLSKNPDINLVYTINEPAAFGAYTAIKAAGKENAISIVSVDGGCQGVQGVMDGKIAATSQQYPLKMASLGVEALVNFAKTGAKPSGYKDTGVTLVTDKAQTGVDSQNSAYGAANCWGTK
;
A
#
# COMPACT_ATOMS: atom_id res chain seq x y z
N GLY A 1 -2.50 -13.36 -24.40
CA GLY A 1 -2.54 -13.13 -22.96
C GLY A 1 -2.82 -11.69 -22.61
N ILE A 2 -3.29 -11.46 -21.40
CA ILE A 2 -3.61 -10.13 -20.86
C ILE A 2 -2.87 -9.99 -19.51
N LEU A 3 -2.18 -8.85 -19.32
CA LEU A 3 -1.72 -8.36 -18.03
C LEU A 3 -2.67 -7.25 -17.60
N ILE A 4 -3.19 -7.31 -16.36
CA ILE A 4 -4.20 -6.37 -15.87
C ILE A 4 -3.92 -5.97 -14.41
N THR A 5 -4.10 -4.70 -14.10
CA THR A 5 -4.21 -4.20 -12.72
C THR A 5 -5.66 -3.79 -12.50
N PRO A 6 -6.46 -4.56 -11.74
CA PRO A 6 -7.87 -4.26 -11.52
C PRO A 6 -8.09 -2.94 -10.79
N SER A 7 -8.94 -2.07 -11.33
CA SER A 7 -9.42 -0.85 -10.63
C SER A 7 -10.66 -1.12 -9.76
N ASP A 8 -11.38 -2.22 -10.05
CA ASP A 8 -12.41 -2.81 -9.21
C ASP A 8 -12.25 -4.32 -9.27
N THR A 9 -11.99 -4.93 -8.11
CA THR A 9 -11.57 -6.33 -8.03
C THR A 9 -12.68 -7.33 -8.28
N LYS A 10 -13.94 -6.94 -8.10
CA LYS A 10 -15.13 -7.76 -8.36
C LYS A 10 -15.77 -7.46 -9.71
N ALA A 11 -15.94 -6.19 -10.05
CA ALA A 11 -16.63 -5.80 -11.29
C ALA A 11 -15.92 -6.25 -12.55
N ILE A 12 -14.59 -6.43 -12.53
CA ILE A 12 -13.81 -6.91 -13.67
C ILE A 12 -13.95 -8.41 -13.94
N VAL A 13 -14.36 -9.21 -12.94
CA VAL A 13 -14.38 -10.68 -13.01
C VAL A 13 -15.17 -11.23 -14.20
N PRO A 14 -16.39 -10.74 -14.54
CA PRO A 14 -17.11 -11.24 -15.71
C PRO A 14 -16.37 -11.00 -17.04
N SER A 15 -15.61 -9.91 -17.16
CA SER A 15 -14.80 -9.63 -18.35
C SER A 15 -13.58 -10.54 -18.45
N ILE A 16 -12.94 -10.81 -17.32
CA ILE A 16 -11.84 -11.79 -17.22
C ILE A 16 -12.34 -13.17 -17.62
N GLN A 17 -13.50 -13.61 -17.11
CA GLN A 17 -14.07 -14.92 -17.44
C GLN A 17 -14.32 -15.04 -18.95
N LYS A 18 -14.91 -14.02 -19.60
CA LYS A 18 -15.13 -14.01 -21.05
C LYS A 18 -13.82 -14.15 -21.85
N ALA A 19 -12.72 -13.56 -21.37
CA ALA A 19 -11.41 -13.69 -21.99
C ALA A 19 -10.87 -15.12 -21.83
N ARG A 20 -10.95 -15.67 -20.63
CA ARG A 20 -10.48 -17.03 -20.31
C ARG A 20 -11.27 -18.11 -21.06
N ASP A 21 -12.60 -17.95 -21.23
CA ASP A 21 -13.45 -18.84 -22.02
C ASP A 21 -13.03 -18.90 -23.51
N LYS A 22 -12.35 -17.86 -23.98
CA LYS A 22 -11.76 -17.81 -25.34
C LYS A 22 -10.31 -18.30 -25.38
N GLY A 23 -9.81 -18.90 -24.29
CA GLY A 23 -8.45 -19.41 -24.21
C GLY A 23 -7.38 -18.35 -23.94
N VAL A 24 -7.76 -17.12 -23.62
CA VAL A 24 -6.82 -16.06 -23.27
C VAL A 24 -6.35 -16.23 -21.83
N VAL A 25 -5.05 -16.28 -21.62
CA VAL A 25 -4.43 -16.27 -20.29
C VAL A 25 -4.52 -14.87 -19.70
N VAL A 26 -5.01 -14.75 -18.47
CA VAL A 26 -5.14 -13.47 -17.76
C VAL A 26 -4.32 -13.50 -16.46
N ILE A 27 -3.37 -12.59 -16.34
CA ILE A 27 -2.51 -12.43 -15.17
C ILE A 27 -2.82 -11.09 -14.54
N ALA A 28 -3.18 -11.10 -13.24
CA ALA A 28 -3.27 -9.88 -12.46
C ALA A 28 -1.88 -9.45 -11.99
N LEU A 29 -1.63 -8.15 -12.03
CA LEU A 29 -0.44 -7.51 -11.49
C LEU A 29 -0.86 -6.57 -10.37
N ASP A 30 -0.07 -6.51 -9.30
CA ASP A 30 -0.25 -5.60 -8.16
C ASP A 30 -1.53 -5.86 -7.35
N THR A 31 -2.69 -5.82 -7.97
CA THR A 31 -3.99 -5.90 -7.31
C THR A 31 -4.67 -7.23 -7.60
N ALA A 32 -5.00 -7.98 -6.55
CA ALA A 32 -5.75 -9.23 -6.66
C ALA A 32 -7.20 -8.97 -7.07
N THR A 33 -7.76 -9.88 -7.88
CA THR A 33 -9.23 -9.97 -8.08
C THR A 33 -9.90 -10.58 -6.86
N ASP A 34 -11.19 -10.37 -6.69
CA ASP A 34 -12.02 -11.04 -5.70
C ASP A 34 -13.20 -11.77 -6.39
N PRO A 35 -13.14 -13.10 -6.45
CA PRO A 35 -12.12 -14.00 -5.89
C PRO A 35 -10.80 -13.97 -6.67
N GLN A 36 -9.68 -14.23 -5.99
CA GLN A 36 -8.34 -14.28 -6.61
C GLN A 36 -8.25 -15.33 -7.73
N SER A 37 -9.03 -16.41 -7.64
CA SER A 37 -9.09 -17.47 -8.66
C SER A 37 -9.70 -17.06 -9.99
N ALA A 38 -10.22 -15.85 -10.11
CA ALA A 38 -10.76 -15.33 -11.38
C ALA A 38 -9.67 -15.18 -12.46
N VAL A 39 -8.42 -14.96 -12.07
CA VAL A 39 -7.25 -14.90 -12.97
C VAL A 39 -6.46 -16.20 -12.97
N ASP A 40 -5.60 -16.41 -13.98
CA ASP A 40 -4.73 -17.59 -14.06
C ASP A 40 -3.55 -17.47 -13.08
N ALA A 41 -2.99 -16.26 -12.92
CA ALA A 41 -1.93 -15.98 -11.96
C ALA A 41 -2.01 -14.54 -11.42
N LEU A 42 -1.40 -14.33 -10.25
CA LEU A 42 -1.23 -13.02 -9.62
C LEU A 42 0.25 -12.81 -9.30
N PHE A 43 0.82 -11.71 -9.78
CA PHE A 43 2.17 -11.27 -9.39
C PHE A 43 2.05 -9.90 -8.71
N ALA A 44 2.26 -9.88 -7.39
CA ALA A 44 1.99 -8.70 -6.58
C ALA A 44 2.90 -8.68 -5.34
N THR A 45 3.03 -7.52 -4.73
CA THR A 45 3.51 -7.40 -3.35
C THR A 45 2.52 -8.06 -2.40
N ASN A 46 3.01 -8.64 -1.31
CA ASN A 46 2.16 -8.99 -0.17
C ASN A 46 1.70 -7.69 0.51
N ASN A 47 0.54 -7.16 0.09
CA ASN A 47 0.03 -5.87 0.53
C ASN A 47 -0.32 -5.84 2.03
N PHE A 48 -0.77 -6.98 2.59
CA PHE A 48 -0.97 -7.08 4.03
C PHE A 48 0.37 -6.94 4.78
N ASN A 49 1.42 -7.60 4.29
CA ASN A 49 2.75 -7.49 4.89
C ASN A 49 3.34 -6.08 4.71
N ALA A 50 3.05 -5.39 3.61
CA ALA A 50 3.46 -3.99 3.41
C ALA A 50 2.88 -3.09 4.52
N GLY A 51 1.59 -3.23 4.81
CA GLY A 51 0.95 -2.56 5.94
C GLY A 51 1.53 -2.99 7.29
N LEU A 52 1.75 -4.30 7.49
CA LEU A 52 2.28 -4.86 8.73
C LEU A 52 3.63 -4.25 9.10
N LEU A 53 4.55 -4.13 8.14
CA LEU A 53 5.90 -3.57 8.35
C LEU A 53 5.84 -2.11 8.80
N ILE A 54 5.07 -1.26 8.12
CA ILE A 54 4.93 0.15 8.52
C ILE A 54 4.19 0.29 9.85
N GLY A 55 3.26 -0.63 10.17
CA GLY A 55 2.59 -0.67 11.46
C GLY A 55 3.55 -1.03 12.61
N GLN A 56 4.39 -2.04 12.42
CA GLN A 56 5.42 -2.45 13.39
C GLN A 56 6.41 -1.31 13.64
N TRP A 57 6.87 -0.67 12.57
CA TRP A 57 7.75 0.48 12.67
C TRP A 57 7.09 1.64 13.42
N ALA A 58 5.85 1.98 13.05
CA ALA A 58 5.10 3.08 13.67
C ALA A 58 4.89 2.83 15.18
N LYS A 59 4.57 1.59 15.58
CA LYS A 59 4.47 1.21 16.99
C LYS A 59 5.77 1.47 17.76
N ALA A 60 6.90 1.03 17.20
CA ALA A 60 8.20 1.21 17.84
C ALA A 60 8.59 2.70 17.87
N PHE A 61 8.36 3.44 16.78
CA PHE A 61 8.65 4.86 16.69
C PHE A 61 7.79 5.72 17.62
N MET A 62 6.55 5.33 17.84
CA MET A 62 5.60 6.01 18.74
C MET A 62 5.70 5.52 20.18
N ALA A 63 6.70 4.70 20.54
CA ALA A 63 6.83 4.14 21.88
C ALA A 63 6.76 5.24 22.95
N GLY A 64 5.90 5.01 23.96
CA GLY A 64 5.64 5.98 25.04
C GLY A 64 4.63 7.09 24.72
N LYS A 65 4.05 7.11 23.50
CA LYS A 65 3.00 8.06 23.13
C LYS A 65 1.69 7.31 22.87
N THR A 66 0.58 7.88 23.28
CA THR A 66 -0.75 7.37 22.90
C THR A 66 -1.01 7.70 21.42
N PRO A 67 -1.27 6.71 20.57
CA PRO A 67 -1.53 6.97 19.15
C PRO A 67 -2.94 7.57 18.97
N VAL A 68 -3.01 8.66 18.22
CA VAL A 68 -4.24 9.29 17.72
C VAL A 68 -4.09 9.29 16.20
N ILE A 69 -4.78 8.36 15.54
CA ILE A 69 -4.46 7.97 14.17
C ILE A 69 -5.49 8.53 13.18
N ALA A 70 -5.02 9.07 12.07
CA ALA A 70 -5.83 9.22 10.86
C ALA A 70 -5.40 8.13 9.84
N THR A 71 -6.39 7.52 9.17
CA THR A 71 -6.16 6.65 8.02
C THR A 71 -6.70 7.29 6.76
N LEU A 72 -5.82 7.44 5.77
CA LEU A 72 -6.12 7.96 4.45
C LEU A 72 -6.10 6.77 3.50
N ASP A 73 -7.28 6.20 3.31
CA ASP A 73 -7.50 4.89 2.71
C ASP A 73 -7.77 4.98 1.20
N LEU A 74 -7.87 3.82 0.57
CA LEU A 74 -8.32 3.68 -0.81
C LEU A 74 -9.84 3.43 -0.81
N GLN A 75 -10.48 3.85 -1.90
CA GLN A 75 -11.92 3.62 -2.07
C GLN A 75 -12.27 2.12 -1.97
N PRO A 76 -13.49 1.80 -1.48
CA PRO A 76 -13.99 0.43 -1.44
C PRO A 76 -13.95 -0.27 -2.81
N GLY A 77 -13.82 -1.61 -2.83
CA GLY A 77 -13.83 -2.40 -4.05
C GLY A 77 -12.44 -2.72 -4.61
N ILE A 78 -11.37 -2.27 -3.95
CA ILE A 78 -10.00 -2.60 -4.30
C ILE A 78 -9.33 -3.33 -3.13
N THR A 79 -8.95 -4.61 -3.33
CA THR A 79 -8.39 -5.48 -2.28
C THR A 79 -7.16 -4.91 -1.59
N VAL A 80 -6.30 -4.21 -2.33
CA VAL A 80 -5.07 -3.57 -1.82
C VAL A 80 -5.35 -2.62 -0.66
N GLY A 81 -6.46 -1.85 -0.73
CA GLY A 81 -6.84 -0.90 0.31
C GLY A 81 -7.01 -1.58 1.67
N ALA A 82 -7.89 -2.59 1.73
CA ALA A 82 -8.17 -3.33 2.96
C ALA A 82 -6.92 -4.08 3.47
N GLN A 83 -6.16 -4.71 2.57
CA GLN A 83 -4.96 -5.45 2.96
C GLN A 83 -3.91 -4.57 3.63
N ARG A 84 -3.57 -3.42 3.03
CA ARG A 84 -2.58 -2.48 3.59
C ARG A 84 -3.06 -1.87 4.91
N HIS A 85 -4.32 -1.42 4.97
CA HIS A 85 -4.94 -0.86 6.18
C HIS A 85 -4.95 -1.88 7.33
N ASN A 86 -5.45 -3.08 7.09
CA ASN A 86 -5.55 -4.15 8.09
C ASN A 86 -4.16 -4.59 8.56
N GLY A 87 -3.22 -4.70 7.63
CA GLY A 87 -1.82 -4.96 7.92
C GLY A 87 -1.22 -3.89 8.84
N PHE A 88 -1.46 -2.61 8.56
CA PHE A 88 -0.99 -1.51 9.40
C PHE A 88 -1.55 -1.60 10.83
N LEU A 89 -2.86 -1.80 11.00
CA LEU A 89 -3.46 -1.92 12.31
C LEU A 89 -2.95 -3.14 13.09
N GLN A 90 -2.77 -4.29 12.41
CA GLN A 90 -2.22 -5.48 13.04
C GLN A 90 -0.72 -5.31 13.38
N GLY A 91 0.07 -4.72 12.50
CA GLY A 91 1.47 -4.42 12.74
C GLY A 91 1.68 -3.46 13.91
N TYR A 92 0.83 -2.46 14.02
CA TYR A 92 0.82 -1.56 15.19
C TYR A 92 0.39 -2.29 16.48
N GLY A 93 -0.32 -3.41 16.37
CA GLY A 93 -0.81 -4.20 17.51
C GLY A 93 -2.14 -3.68 18.05
N LEU A 94 -2.93 -2.99 17.25
CA LEU A 94 -4.28 -2.50 17.62
C LEU A 94 -5.35 -3.58 17.39
N VAL A 95 -5.07 -4.51 16.52
CA VAL A 95 -5.91 -5.69 16.22
C VAL A 95 -5.02 -6.92 16.09
N SER A 96 -5.61 -8.12 16.11
CA SER A 96 -4.90 -9.38 15.94
C SER A 96 -5.77 -10.40 15.20
N GLY A 97 -5.14 -11.32 14.46
CA GLY A 97 -5.82 -12.44 13.81
C GLY A 97 -6.69 -12.05 12.63
N ILE A 98 -6.42 -10.92 11.98
CA ILE A 98 -7.12 -10.54 10.75
C ILE A 98 -6.70 -11.47 9.62
N ASP A 99 -7.69 -11.93 8.84
CA ASP A 99 -7.41 -12.62 7.58
C ASP A 99 -6.70 -11.65 6.61
N PRO A 100 -5.47 -11.96 6.15
CA PRO A 100 -4.76 -11.13 5.20
C PRO A 100 -5.47 -10.89 3.87
N ASN A 101 -6.47 -11.72 3.55
CA ASN A 101 -7.29 -11.59 2.35
C ASN A 101 -8.63 -10.89 2.60
N SER A 102 -8.89 -10.43 3.82
CA SER A 102 -10.11 -9.66 4.11
C SER A 102 -10.22 -8.43 3.22
N THR A 103 -11.41 -8.20 2.69
CA THR A 103 -11.76 -7.00 1.91
C THR A 103 -12.46 -5.93 2.74
N ASP A 104 -12.73 -6.22 4.02
CA ASP A 104 -13.33 -5.29 4.96
C ASP A 104 -12.25 -4.57 5.78
N LEU A 105 -12.41 -3.27 5.95
CA LEU A 105 -11.52 -2.48 6.80
C LEU A 105 -11.79 -2.77 8.28
N ALA A 106 -10.75 -3.14 9.01
CA ALA A 106 -10.81 -3.24 10.45
C ALA A 106 -10.95 -1.84 11.08
N THR A 107 -11.68 -1.76 12.19
CA THR A 107 -11.91 -0.49 12.90
C THR A 107 -11.45 -0.59 14.35
N VAL A 108 -10.83 0.49 14.85
CA VAL A 108 -10.35 0.60 16.22
C VAL A 108 -10.55 2.02 16.73
N THR A 109 -10.64 2.18 18.04
CA THR A 109 -10.90 3.50 18.67
C THR A 109 -9.76 4.50 18.53
N GLN A 110 -8.53 4.03 18.30
CA GLN A 110 -7.35 4.86 18.07
C GLN A 110 -7.36 5.54 16.69
N VAL A 111 -8.12 5.00 15.72
CA VAL A 111 -8.37 5.64 14.44
C VAL A 111 -9.53 6.61 14.62
N VAL A 112 -9.21 7.88 14.82
CA VAL A 112 -10.19 8.95 15.08
C VAL A 112 -10.75 9.58 13.82
N CYS A 113 -10.10 9.33 12.69
CA CYS A 113 -10.53 9.77 11.36
C CYS A 113 -10.07 8.77 10.31
N SER A 114 -11.00 8.30 9.48
CA SER A 114 -10.73 7.50 8.29
C SER A 114 -11.38 8.17 7.10
N GLN A 115 -10.66 8.38 6.01
CA GLN A 115 -11.11 9.05 4.81
C GLN A 115 -10.61 8.30 3.58
N ASP A 116 -11.47 8.22 2.58
CA ASP A 116 -11.11 7.74 1.25
C ASP A 116 -10.39 8.85 0.47
N THR A 117 -9.33 8.48 -0.24
CA THR A 117 -8.50 9.42 -1.00
C THR A 117 -8.36 9.03 -2.47
N HIS A 118 -8.99 7.93 -2.91
CA HIS A 118 -8.74 7.33 -4.24
C HIS A 118 -7.24 7.13 -4.56
N GLY A 119 -6.37 7.21 -3.55
CA GLY A 119 -4.92 7.20 -3.72
C GLY A 119 -4.36 8.46 -4.39
N ASP A 120 -5.13 9.55 -4.44
CA ASP A 120 -4.81 10.82 -5.10
C ASP A 120 -4.23 11.84 -4.12
N GLN A 121 -3.31 12.69 -4.61
CA GLN A 121 -2.65 13.69 -3.78
C GLN A 121 -3.59 14.81 -3.33
N THR A 122 -4.46 15.29 -4.20
CA THR A 122 -5.39 16.39 -3.90
C THR A 122 -6.46 15.94 -2.92
N GLU A 123 -6.96 14.72 -3.12
CA GLU A 123 -7.93 14.12 -2.20
C GLU A 123 -7.28 13.79 -0.86
N GLY A 124 -6.03 13.33 -0.85
CA GLY A 124 -5.24 13.13 0.36
C GLY A 124 -5.06 14.41 1.18
N GLN A 125 -4.85 15.56 0.52
CA GLN A 125 -4.81 16.87 1.18
C GLN A 125 -6.16 17.20 1.80
N THR A 126 -7.24 17.14 1.04
CA THR A 126 -8.61 17.44 1.52
C THR A 126 -9.01 16.51 2.68
N ALA A 127 -8.71 15.22 2.56
CA ALA A 127 -8.97 14.25 3.61
C ALA A 127 -8.24 14.59 4.91
N MET A 128 -6.97 14.98 4.81
CA MET A 128 -6.19 15.35 6.00
C MET A 128 -6.65 16.66 6.63
N GLU A 129 -7.04 17.67 5.83
CA GLU A 129 -7.66 18.91 6.30
C GLU A 129 -8.93 18.63 7.10
N ASN A 130 -9.79 17.75 6.57
CA ASN A 130 -11.01 17.30 7.26
C ASN A 130 -10.69 16.57 8.56
N CYS A 131 -9.68 15.68 8.56
CA CYS A 131 -9.26 14.94 9.75
C CYS A 131 -8.72 15.87 10.83
N LEU A 132 -7.89 16.85 10.49
CA LEU A 132 -7.34 17.84 11.43
C LEU A 132 -8.42 18.74 12.01
N SER A 133 -9.41 19.11 11.20
CA SER A 133 -10.57 19.90 11.67
C SER A 133 -11.42 19.11 12.66
N LYS A 134 -11.58 17.79 12.44
CA LYS A 134 -12.35 16.89 13.30
C LYS A 134 -11.61 16.54 14.59
N ASN A 135 -10.31 16.31 14.52
CA ASN A 135 -9.46 16.00 15.67
C ASN A 135 -8.06 16.62 15.52
N PRO A 136 -7.77 17.73 16.20
CA PRO A 136 -6.48 18.39 16.11
C PRO A 136 -5.34 17.64 16.84
N ASP A 137 -5.63 16.59 17.61
CA ASP A 137 -4.65 15.84 18.40
C ASP A 137 -4.04 14.66 17.64
N ILE A 138 -4.41 14.48 16.34
CA ILE A 138 -3.79 13.47 15.49
C ILE A 138 -2.27 13.61 15.52
N ASN A 139 -1.57 12.49 15.74
CA ASN A 139 -0.11 12.44 15.83
C ASN A 139 0.54 11.38 14.91
N LEU A 140 -0.28 10.53 14.30
CA LEU A 140 0.15 9.52 13.33
C LEU A 140 -0.84 9.45 12.16
N VAL A 141 -0.33 9.44 10.95
CA VAL A 141 -1.13 9.29 9.73
C VAL A 141 -0.63 8.07 8.96
N TYR A 142 -1.53 7.14 8.74
CA TYR A 142 -1.34 6.09 7.74
C TYR A 142 -1.93 6.56 6.41
N THR A 143 -1.20 6.35 5.32
CA THR A 143 -1.70 6.58 3.96
C THR A 143 -1.56 5.32 3.11
N ILE A 144 -2.56 5.08 2.28
CA ILE A 144 -2.60 3.93 1.37
C ILE A 144 -1.41 3.90 0.41
N ASN A 145 -0.96 5.07 -0.01
CA ASN A 145 0.14 5.28 -0.96
C ASN A 145 0.82 6.64 -0.75
N GLU A 146 1.91 6.88 -1.47
CA GLU A 146 2.71 8.10 -1.35
C GLU A 146 2.05 9.36 -1.94
N PRO A 147 1.27 9.32 -3.04
CA PRO A 147 0.52 10.51 -3.45
C PRO A 147 -0.40 11.04 -2.35
N ALA A 148 -1.19 10.19 -1.69
CA ALA A 148 -2.01 10.60 -0.54
C ALA A 148 -1.15 11.13 0.62
N ALA A 149 0.05 10.56 0.86
CA ALA A 149 0.99 11.04 1.88
C ALA A 149 1.48 12.47 1.59
N PHE A 150 1.78 12.81 0.35
CA PHE A 150 2.20 14.18 -0.02
C PHE A 150 1.05 15.18 0.13
N GLY A 151 -0.18 14.78 -0.18
CA GLY A 151 -1.36 15.57 0.11
C GLY A 151 -1.52 15.81 1.61
N ALA A 152 -1.46 14.75 2.42
CA ALA A 152 -1.51 14.85 3.87
C ALA A 152 -0.41 15.75 4.44
N TYR A 153 0.82 15.63 3.94
CA TYR A 153 1.92 16.50 4.36
C TYR A 153 1.64 17.98 4.08
N THR A 154 1.04 18.29 2.92
CA THR A 154 0.67 19.66 2.55
C THR A 154 -0.32 20.25 3.56
N ALA A 155 -1.37 19.52 3.93
CA ALA A 155 -2.36 19.93 4.94
C ALA A 155 -1.71 20.09 6.33
N ILE A 156 -0.88 19.11 6.75
CA ILE A 156 -0.20 19.13 8.04
C ILE A 156 0.75 20.35 8.15
N LYS A 157 1.50 20.63 7.10
CA LYS A 157 2.39 21.79 7.03
C LYS A 157 1.62 23.12 7.05
N ALA A 158 0.51 23.22 6.33
CA ALA A 158 -0.36 24.40 6.37
C ALA A 158 -0.94 24.64 7.77
N ALA A 159 -1.15 23.58 8.55
CA ALA A 159 -1.59 23.66 9.94
C ALA A 159 -0.44 23.91 10.95
N GLY A 160 0.83 23.98 10.50
CA GLY A 160 2.02 24.17 11.35
C GLY A 160 2.32 22.96 12.25
N LYS A 161 1.94 21.74 11.84
CA LYS A 161 2.02 20.52 12.65
C LYS A 161 3.04 19.48 12.12
N GLU A 162 3.89 19.85 11.18
CA GLU A 162 4.85 18.94 10.52
C GLU A 162 5.87 18.31 11.48
N ASN A 163 6.09 18.93 12.65
CA ASN A 163 6.96 18.40 13.70
C ASN A 163 6.20 17.55 14.74
N ALA A 164 4.87 17.58 14.73
CA ALA A 164 4.03 16.88 15.70
C ALA A 164 3.40 15.60 15.13
N ILE A 165 3.19 15.54 13.81
CA ILE A 165 2.50 14.47 13.13
C ILE A 165 3.47 13.71 12.23
N SER A 166 3.50 12.40 12.38
CA SER A 166 4.31 11.50 11.52
C SER A 166 3.42 10.82 10.49
N ILE A 167 3.92 10.71 9.24
CA ILE A 167 3.25 10.02 8.14
C ILE A 167 3.98 8.72 7.85
N VAL A 168 3.23 7.62 7.71
CA VAL A 168 3.73 6.34 7.20
C VAL A 168 2.93 5.95 5.96
N SER A 169 3.58 5.35 4.97
CA SER A 169 3.01 5.10 3.65
C SER A 169 3.48 3.79 3.03
N VAL A 170 2.99 3.52 1.84
CA VAL A 170 3.41 2.38 0.99
C VAL A 170 3.70 2.94 -0.41
N ASP A 171 4.58 2.34 -1.11
CA ASP A 171 4.96 2.27 -2.53
C ASP A 171 6.47 2.27 -2.71
N GLY A 172 7.24 3.15 -2.06
CA GLY A 172 8.69 3.27 -2.27
C GLY A 172 9.05 3.71 -3.68
N GLY A 173 8.20 4.51 -4.32
CA GLY A 173 8.51 5.22 -5.56
C GLY A 173 9.66 6.22 -5.35
N CYS A 174 10.34 6.64 -6.44
CA CYS A 174 11.49 7.53 -6.28
C CYS A 174 11.13 8.85 -5.59
N GLN A 175 9.94 9.39 -5.86
CA GLN A 175 9.46 10.59 -5.16
C GLN A 175 9.15 10.31 -3.68
N GLY A 176 8.56 9.15 -3.36
CA GLY A 176 8.25 8.76 -1.98
C GLY A 176 9.51 8.55 -1.16
N VAL A 177 10.52 7.88 -1.72
CA VAL A 177 11.84 7.74 -1.09
C VAL A 177 12.50 9.11 -0.88
N GLN A 178 12.37 10.04 -1.85
CA GLN A 178 12.80 11.43 -1.65
C GLN A 178 12.02 12.09 -0.51
N GLY A 179 10.73 11.79 -0.37
CA GLY A 179 9.91 12.23 0.76
C GLY A 179 10.42 11.73 2.12
N VAL A 180 11.00 10.52 2.16
CA VAL A 180 11.68 9.99 3.36
C VAL A 180 12.96 10.79 3.64
N MET A 181 13.80 11.03 2.63
CA MET A 181 15.02 11.84 2.75
C MET A 181 14.73 13.26 3.25
N ASP A 182 13.66 13.86 2.75
CA ASP A 182 13.22 15.22 3.11
C ASP A 182 12.52 15.26 4.50
N GLY A 183 12.27 14.11 5.13
CA GLY A 183 11.54 14.02 6.40
C GLY A 183 10.04 14.27 6.30
N LYS A 184 9.46 14.31 5.10
CA LYS A 184 8.02 14.47 4.86
C LYS A 184 7.25 13.19 5.17
N ILE A 185 7.85 12.05 4.88
CA ILE A 185 7.35 10.70 5.16
C ILE A 185 8.32 10.05 6.15
N ALA A 186 7.83 9.49 7.23
CA ALA A 186 8.69 8.91 8.26
C ALA A 186 9.18 7.50 7.89
N ALA A 187 8.33 6.72 7.22
CA ALA A 187 8.65 5.40 6.69
C ALA A 187 7.71 5.04 5.53
N THR A 188 8.19 4.27 4.56
CA THR A 188 7.38 3.72 3.47
C THR A 188 7.73 2.25 3.23
N SER A 189 6.74 1.41 2.93
CA SER A 189 6.96 0.03 2.47
C SER A 189 7.14 0.02 0.95
N GLN A 190 8.38 -0.18 0.50
CA GLN A 190 8.75 -0.18 -0.91
C GLN A 190 8.31 -1.48 -1.59
N GLN A 191 7.53 -1.36 -2.65
CA GLN A 191 7.12 -2.43 -3.54
C GLN A 191 7.87 -2.39 -4.89
N TYR A 192 7.73 -3.44 -5.71
CA TYR A 192 8.54 -3.63 -6.91
C TYR A 192 7.71 -3.86 -8.17
N PRO A 193 6.96 -2.85 -8.68
CA PRO A 193 6.05 -3.01 -9.84
C PRO A 193 6.79 -3.37 -11.14
N LEU A 194 8.03 -2.93 -11.33
CA LEU A 194 8.83 -3.33 -12.49
C LEU A 194 9.09 -4.84 -12.51
N LYS A 195 9.29 -5.46 -11.33
CA LYS A 195 9.44 -6.91 -11.20
C LYS A 195 8.12 -7.63 -11.51
N MET A 196 6.98 -7.08 -11.06
CA MET A 196 5.65 -7.61 -11.42
C MET A 196 5.46 -7.64 -12.94
N ALA A 197 5.77 -6.53 -13.60
CA ALA A 197 5.64 -6.40 -15.04
C ALA A 197 6.56 -7.37 -15.79
N SER A 198 7.85 -7.47 -15.42
CA SER A 198 8.79 -8.42 -16.04
C SER A 198 8.31 -9.86 -15.91
N LEU A 199 7.92 -10.28 -14.70
CA LEU A 199 7.40 -11.62 -14.46
C LEU A 199 6.13 -11.91 -15.26
N GLY A 200 5.24 -10.92 -15.40
CA GLY A 200 4.02 -11.02 -16.19
C GLY A 200 4.32 -11.26 -17.67
N VAL A 201 5.21 -10.45 -18.24
CA VAL A 201 5.64 -10.59 -19.64
C VAL A 201 6.33 -11.94 -19.87
N GLU A 202 7.28 -12.31 -19.00
CA GLU A 202 7.99 -13.59 -19.08
C GLU A 202 7.03 -14.78 -19.04
N ALA A 203 6.02 -14.75 -18.17
CA ALA A 203 5.01 -15.80 -18.05
C ALA A 203 4.16 -15.93 -19.31
N LEU A 204 3.73 -14.81 -19.92
CA LEU A 204 2.98 -14.83 -21.19
C LEU A 204 3.84 -15.30 -22.38
N VAL A 205 5.11 -14.88 -22.43
CA VAL A 205 6.05 -15.35 -23.46
C VAL A 205 6.30 -16.84 -23.33
N ASN A 206 6.49 -17.34 -22.10
CA ASN A 206 6.64 -18.78 -21.87
C ASN A 206 5.39 -19.55 -22.28
N PHE A 207 4.20 -19.07 -21.90
CA PHE A 207 2.94 -19.68 -22.33
C PHE A 207 2.82 -19.74 -23.87
N ALA A 208 3.14 -18.64 -24.56
CA ALA A 208 3.08 -18.60 -26.03
C ALA A 208 4.05 -19.60 -26.70
N LYS A 209 5.21 -19.86 -26.09
CA LYS A 209 6.21 -20.80 -26.60
C LYS A 209 5.94 -22.27 -26.29
N THR A 210 5.40 -22.54 -25.11
CA THR A 210 5.35 -23.91 -24.54
C THR A 210 3.92 -24.42 -24.32
N GLY A 211 2.91 -23.54 -24.30
CA GLY A 211 1.54 -23.86 -23.89
C GLY A 211 1.37 -24.00 -22.36
N ALA A 212 2.45 -23.86 -21.57
CA ALA A 212 2.38 -23.98 -20.12
C ALA A 212 1.73 -22.73 -19.50
N LYS A 213 0.51 -22.90 -18.96
CA LYS A 213 -0.22 -21.80 -18.32
C LYS A 213 0.43 -21.40 -16.98
N PRO A 214 0.65 -20.11 -16.74
CA PRO A 214 1.03 -19.63 -15.42
C PRO A 214 -0.10 -19.90 -14.42
N SER A 215 0.24 -20.05 -13.13
CA SER A 215 -0.75 -20.27 -12.07
C SER A 215 -0.27 -19.77 -10.73
N GLY A 216 -1.23 -19.50 -9.84
CA GLY A 216 -0.98 -19.18 -8.44
C GLY A 216 -0.56 -17.73 -8.20
N TYR A 217 -0.13 -17.47 -6.96
CA TYR A 217 0.36 -16.17 -6.50
C TYR A 217 1.89 -16.19 -6.38
N LYS A 218 2.52 -15.12 -6.84
CA LYS A 218 3.95 -14.90 -6.68
C LYS A 218 4.19 -13.55 -6.02
N ASP A 219 4.69 -13.59 -4.79
CA ASP A 219 5.11 -12.40 -4.07
C ASP A 219 6.36 -11.80 -4.72
N THR A 220 6.29 -10.52 -5.02
CA THR A 220 7.42 -9.77 -5.59
C THR A 220 8.32 -9.16 -4.53
N GLY A 221 7.92 -9.26 -3.26
CA GLY A 221 8.64 -8.76 -2.11
C GLY A 221 8.17 -7.37 -1.67
N VAL A 222 8.59 -7.00 -0.46
CA VAL A 222 8.40 -5.68 0.13
C VAL A 222 9.58 -5.36 1.05
N THR A 223 10.00 -4.10 1.10
CA THR A 223 11.08 -3.65 1.97
C THR A 223 10.67 -2.37 2.68
N LEU A 224 10.76 -2.34 4.00
CA LEU A 224 10.55 -1.11 4.77
C LEU A 224 11.73 -0.15 4.56
N VAL A 225 11.43 1.09 4.17
CA VAL A 225 12.42 2.15 3.95
C VAL A 225 12.19 3.30 4.93
N THR A 226 13.22 3.64 5.69
CA THR A 226 13.21 4.73 6.66
C THR A 226 14.62 5.15 7.05
N ASP A 227 14.84 6.44 7.31
CA ASP A 227 16.09 6.93 7.91
C ASP A 227 16.01 7.02 9.46
N LYS A 228 14.90 6.51 10.04
CA LYS A 228 14.65 6.44 11.48
C LYS A 228 14.48 4.99 11.92
N ALA A 229 15.53 4.16 11.72
CA ALA A 229 15.49 2.74 12.07
C ALA A 229 15.06 2.52 13.51
N GLN A 230 14.27 1.48 13.76
CA GLN A 230 13.77 1.10 15.08
C GLN A 230 14.30 -0.26 15.49
N THR A 231 14.69 -0.41 16.75
CA THR A 231 15.18 -1.69 17.27
C THR A 231 14.12 -2.80 17.13
N GLY A 232 14.52 -3.92 16.57
CA GLY A 232 13.65 -5.09 16.36
C GLY A 232 12.71 -4.97 15.15
N VAL A 233 12.88 -3.94 14.30
CA VAL A 233 12.15 -3.80 13.04
C VAL A 233 13.14 -3.72 11.89
N ASP A 234 13.12 -4.73 11.03
CA ASP A 234 14.01 -4.78 9.85
C ASP A 234 13.62 -3.65 8.88
N SER A 235 14.61 -2.84 8.51
CA SER A 235 14.42 -1.74 7.58
C SER A 235 15.69 -1.42 6.82
N GLN A 236 15.54 -0.76 5.68
CA GLN A 236 16.62 -0.19 4.89
C GLN A 236 16.53 1.33 4.96
N ASN A 237 17.66 2.00 4.70
CA ASN A 237 17.69 3.46 4.64
C ASN A 237 17.20 3.99 3.28
N SER A 238 17.03 5.30 3.20
CA SER A 238 16.59 5.97 1.96
C SER A 238 17.59 5.82 0.81
N ALA A 239 18.89 5.63 1.06
CA ALA A 239 19.88 5.36 0.01
C ALA A 239 19.61 4.00 -0.67
N TYR A 240 19.29 2.96 0.09
CA TYR A 240 18.82 1.70 -0.47
C TYR A 240 17.52 1.89 -1.26
N GLY A 241 16.55 2.62 -0.67
CA GLY A 241 15.28 2.93 -1.33
C GLY A 241 15.50 3.59 -2.68
N ALA A 242 16.36 4.61 -2.77
CA ALA A 242 16.68 5.33 -4.00
C ALA A 242 17.37 4.49 -5.07
N ALA A 243 18.15 3.49 -4.65
CA ALA A 243 18.78 2.54 -5.58
C ALA A 243 17.79 1.53 -6.18
N ASN A 244 16.66 1.29 -5.52
CA ASN A 244 15.65 0.28 -5.87
C ASN A 244 14.28 0.89 -6.22
N CYS A 245 14.13 2.20 -6.22
CA CYS A 245 12.86 2.88 -6.48
C CYS A 245 12.45 2.80 -7.96
N TRP A 246 11.20 3.05 -8.20
CA TRP A 246 10.55 3.06 -9.52
C TRP A 246 9.87 4.42 -9.78
N GLY A 247 9.52 4.67 -11.04
CA GLY A 247 8.96 5.96 -11.45
C GLY A 247 10.04 7.00 -11.77
N THR A 248 9.61 8.24 -11.94
CA THR A 248 10.51 9.37 -12.24
C THR A 248 11.27 9.80 -10.99
N LYS A 249 12.57 10.07 -11.18
CA LYS A 249 13.44 10.71 -10.16
C LYS A 249 13.21 12.20 -10.14
#